data_96f78c9f604bef3548a9ec0c7d2e51d1
#
_entry.id   96f78c9f604bef3548a9ec0c7d2e51d1
#
_cell.length_a   1.000
_cell.length_b   1.000
_cell.length_c   1.000
_cell.angle_alpha   90.00
_cell.angle_beta   90.00
_cell.angle_gamma   90.00
#
_symmetry.space_group_name_H-M   'P 1'
#
loop_
_entity.id
_entity.type
_entity.pdbx_description
1 polymer ?
#
loop_
_entity_poly.entity_id
_entity_poly.type
_entity_poly.pdbx_seq_one_letter_code
_entity_poly.pdbx_strand_id
1 'polypeptide(L)'
;MVNKRNVQSEFDLYEPMRLWLNDYLSDKYRNYEIITVDAHSERLDKVLNRYGIVNDTATGVDIQIDVLGIARNSKAVKLFFIEAKKTSLTLRDLGQLWAYCKLIDPDEAFLMTSA
;
A
#
# COMPACT_ATOMS: atom_id res chain seq x y z
N MET A 1 -13.05 25.06 -11.52
CA MET A 1 -12.62 24.80 -11.59
C MET A 1 -12.13 24.27 -11.52
N VAL A 2 -11.89 24.03 -11.40
CA VAL A 2 -11.29 23.53 -11.40
C VAL A 2 -10.83 22.87 -11.22
N ASN A 3 -10.52 22.81 -11.24
CA ASN A 3 -9.92 22.09 -11.16
C ASN A 3 -9.63 21.41 -10.68
N LYS A 4 -9.83 21.27 -10.55
CA LYS A 4 -9.51 20.63 -10.21
C LYS A 4 -9.02 19.88 -10.05
N ARG A 5 -9.24 19.75 -10.29
CA ARG A 5 -8.70 19.04 -10.24
C ARG A 5 -7.47 18.60 -10.11
N ASN A 6 -6.99 19.21 -10.01
CA ASN A 6 -5.55 18.95 -10.04
C ASN A 6 -5.08 18.39 -8.71
N VAL A 7 -4.11 17.44 -8.78
CA VAL A 7 -3.51 16.87 -7.58
C VAL A 7 -2.54 17.88 -6.99
N GLN A 8 -2.74 18.31 -5.74
CA GLN A 8 -1.91 19.28 -5.06
C GLN A 8 -0.71 18.64 -4.37
N SER A 9 -0.85 17.40 -3.92
CA SER A 9 0.19 16.66 -3.23
C SER A 9 -0.04 15.17 -3.39
N GLU A 10 0.94 14.38 -2.95
CA GLU A 10 0.78 12.93 -2.94
C GLU A 10 -0.35 12.49 -2.02
N PHE A 11 -0.68 13.28 -0.99
CA PHE A 11 -1.80 12.97 -0.11
C PHE A 11 -3.13 12.87 -0.85
N ASP A 12 -3.29 13.66 -1.91
CA ASP A 12 -4.52 13.64 -2.71
C ASP A 12 -4.67 12.34 -3.50
N LEU A 13 -3.60 11.56 -3.63
CA LEU A 13 -3.62 10.28 -4.35
C LEU A 13 -4.03 9.11 -3.47
N TYR A 14 -3.85 9.21 -2.17
CA TYR A 14 -3.97 8.05 -1.29
C TYR A 14 -5.38 7.47 -1.25
N GLU A 15 -6.39 8.30 -1.11
CA GLU A 15 -7.75 7.80 -1.02
C GLU A 15 -8.25 7.18 -2.35
N PRO A 16 -8.08 7.83 -3.52
CA PRO A 16 -8.43 7.17 -4.78
C PRO A 16 -7.69 5.85 -4.99
N MET A 17 -6.41 5.78 -4.60
CA MET A 17 -5.64 4.55 -4.76
C MET A 17 -6.07 3.47 -3.78
N ARG A 18 -6.42 3.87 -2.55
CA ARG A 18 -6.96 2.93 -1.56
C ARG A 18 -8.27 2.32 -2.06
N LEU A 19 -9.16 3.14 -2.62
CA LEU A 19 -10.43 2.67 -3.16
C LEU A 19 -10.21 1.74 -4.35
N TRP A 20 -9.29 2.11 -5.23
CA TRP A 20 -8.93 1.24 -6.34
C TRP A 20 -8.42 -0.11 -5.86
N LEU A 21 -7.52 -0.09 -4.87
CA LEU A 21 -6.96 -1.33 -4.33
C LEU A 21 -8.05 -2.18 -3.67
N ASN A 22 -8.98 -1.54 -2.95
CA ASN A 22 -10.07 -2.24 -2.32
C ASN A 22 -10.92 -2.97 -3.36
N ASP A 23 -11.26 -2.31 -4.45
CA ASP A 23 -12.06 -2.90 -5.53
C ASP A 23 -11.29 -4.03 -6.21
N TYR A 24 -10.01 -3.79 -6.51
CA TYR A 24 -9.17 -4.78 -7.16
C TYR A 24 -9.05 -6.05 -6.32
N LEU A 25 -8.78 -5.91 -5.03
CA LEU A 25 -8.62 -7.05 -4.14
C LEU A 25 -9.94 -7.77 -3.90
N SER A 26 -11.03 -7.02 -3.74
CA SER A 26 -12.34 -7.62 -3.52
C SER A 26 -12.79 -8.46 -4.70
N ASP A 27 -12.43 -8.05 -5.91
CA ASP A 27 -12.74 -8.79 -7.11
C ASP A 27 -11.84 -10.02 -7.27
N LYS A 28 -10.55 -9.89 -6.95
CA LYS A 28 -9.57 -10.95 -7.17
C LYS A 28 -9.57 -12.00 -6.05
N TYR A 29 -9.82 -11.58 -4.81
CA TYR A 29 -9.74 -12.46 -3.63
C TYR A 29 -11.09 -12.55 -2.95
N ARG A 30 -12.05 -13.17 -3.60
CA ARG A 30 -13.47 -13.17 -3.19
C ARG A 30 -13.73 -13.87 -1.86
N ASN A 31 -12.89 -14.83 -1.49
CA ASN A 31 -13.09 -15.60 -0.28
C ASN A 31 -12.21 -15.12 0.87
N TYR A 32 -11.73 -13.88 0.75
CA TYR A 32 -10.87 -13.25 1.76
C TYR A 32 -11.56 -12.02 2.35
N GLU A 33 -11.26 -11.76 3.60
CA GLU A 33 -11.55 -10.44 4.18
C GLU A 33 -10.58 -9.43 3.60
N ILE A 34 -11.08 -8.33 3.07
CA ILE A 34 -10.26 -7.30 2.43
C ILE A 34 -10.23 -6.07 3.32
N ILE A 35 -9.02 -5.59 3.60
CA ILE A 35 -8.79 -4.37 4.38
C ILE A 35 -7.83 -3.52 3.57
N THR A 36 -8.15 -2.24 3.37
CA THR A 36 -7.23 -1.29 2.74
C THR A 36 -7.11 -0.06 3.63
N VAL A 37 -5.88 0.42 3.78
CA VAL A 37 -5.56 1.45 4.77
C VAL A 37 -4.61 2.45 4.14
N ASP A 38 -4.91 3.75 4.36
CA ASP A 38 -3.93 4.80 4.17
C ASP A 38 -2.90 4.67 5.30
N ALA A 39 -1.68 4.34 4.96
CA ALA A 39 -0.65 4.00 5.93
C ALA A 39 0.59 4.91 5.82
N HIS A 40 0.46 6.04 5.13
CA HIS A 40 1.61 6.87 4.77
C HIS A 40 2.34 7.49 5.97
N SER A 41 1.68 7.66 7.10
CA SER A 41 2.26 8.38 8.25
C SER A 41 2.67 7.46 9.40
N GLU A 42 2.64 6.15 9.21
CA GLU A 42 2.95 5.20 10.26
C GLU A 42 3.89 4.11 9.77
N ARG A 43 4.68 3.54 10.69
CA ARG A 43 5.47 2.37 10.36
C ARG A 43 4.56 1.20 10.03
N LEU A 44 4.99 0.39 9.07
CA LEU A 44 4.23 -0.77 8.60
C LEU A 44 3.90 -1.72 9.75
N ASP A 45 4.85 -2.02 10.64
CA ASP A 45 4.62 -2.96 11.74
C ASP A 45 3.49 -2.48 12.65
N LYS A 46 3.40 -1.18 12.90
CA LYS A 46 2.33 -0.64 13.77
C LYS A 46 0.96 -0.76 13.09
N VAL A 47 0.90 -0.50 11.79
CA VAL A 47 -0.35 -0.64 11.04
C VAL A 47 -0.81 -2.10 11.07
N LEU A 48 0.09 -3.02 10.78
CA LEU A 48 -0.22 -4.46 10.77
C LEU A 48 -0.70 -4.93 12.15
N ASN A 49 -0.06 -4.46 13.21
CA ASN A 49 -0.41 -4.87 14.57
C ASN A 49 -1.83 -4.45 14.96
N ARG A 50 -2.33 -3.33 14.42
CA ARG A 50 -3.72 -2.92 14.67
C ARG A 50 -4.73 -3.94 14.13
N TYR A 51 -4.33 -4.72 13.14
CA TYR A 51 -5.18 -5.76 12.56
C TYR A 51 -4.80 -7.16 13.03
N GLY A 52 -4.00 -7.23 14.10
CA GLY A 52 -3.62 -8.51 14.68
C GLY A 52 -2.57 -9.27 13.87
N ILE A 53 -1.83 -8.58 13.00
CA ILE A 53 -0.83 -9.21 12.14
C ILE A 53 0.55 -8.85 12.67
N VAL A 54 1.36 -9.88 12.93
CA VAL A 54 2.77 -9.72 13.29
C VAL A 54 3.60 -10.24 12.13
N ASN A 55 4.42 -9.35 11.56
CA ASN A 55 5.38 -9.73 10.52
C ASN A 55 6.77 -9.52 11.09
N ASP A 56 7.49 -10.60 11.35
CA ASP A 56 8.76 -10.55 12.05
C ASP A 56 9.79 -9.71 11.29
N THR A 57 9.73 -9.73 9.96
CA THR A 57 10.67 -8.96 9.14
C THR A 57 10.40 -7.46 9.23
N ALA A 58 9.12 -7.06 9.35
CA ALA A 58 8.74 -5.65 9.44
C ALA A 58 8.93 -5.08 10.85
N THR A 59 8.91 -5.95 11.87
CA THR A 59 8.92 -5.51 13.27
C THR A 59 10.19 -4.72 13.59
N GLY A 60 10.00 -3.48 14.04
CA GLY A 60 11.11 -2.62 14.41
C GLY A 60 11.84 -1.95 13.26
N VAL A 61 11.43 -2.22 12.01
CA VAL A 61 12.05 -1.62 10.83
C VAL A 61 11.27 -0.39 10.41
N ASP A 62 11.98 0.68 10.06
CA ASP A 62 11.33 1.92 9.66
C ASP A 62 10.93 1.86 8.19
N ILE A 63 9.84 1.15 7.94
CA ILE A 63 9.22 1.05 6.61
C ILE A 63 7.86 1.72 6.68
N GLN A 64 7.61 2.61 5.73
CA GLN A 64 6.31 3.27 5.58
C GLN A 64 5.81 3.04 4.16
N ILE A 65 4.59 2.56 4.05
CA ILE A 65 3.94 2.26 2.78
C ILE A 65 2.75 3.23 2.65
N ASP A 66 2.59 3.83 1.48
CA ASP A 66 1.53 4.83 1.31
C ASP A 66 0.14 4.24 1.47
N VAL A 67 -0.14 3.13 0.78
CA VAL A 67 -1.41 2.43 0.92
C VAL A 67 -1.12 0.95 1.12
N LEU A 68 -1.72 0.37 2.14
CA LEU A 68 -1.57 -1.04 2.48
C LEU A 68 -2.87 -1.77 2.20
N GLY A 69 -2.78 -2.88 1.49
CA GLY A 69 -3.87 -3.83 1.35
C GLY A 69 -3.59 -5.11 2.11
N ILE A 70 -4.62 -5.66 2.70
CA ILE A 70 -4.58 -6.94 3.40
C ILE A 70 -5.73 -7.79 2.87
N ALA A 71 -5.42 -9.01 2.45
CA ALA A 71 -6.43 -10.01 2.14
C ALA A 71 -6.16 -11.20 3.06
N ARG A 72 -7.14 -11.58 3.87
CA ARG A 72 -6.90 -12.65 4.83
C ARG A 72 -8.11 -13.56 5.00
N ASN A 73 -7.82 -14.80 5.37
CA ASN A 73 -8.80 -15.77 5.78
C ASN A 73 -8.20 -16.63 6.89
N SER A 74 -8.86 -17.73 7.25
CA SER A 74 -8.38 -18.59 8.34
C SER A 74 -7.04 -19.27 8.03
N LYS A 75 -6.57 -19.25 6.78
CA LYS A 75 -5.37 -19.99 6.38
C LYS A 75 -4.21 -19.10 5.96
N ALA A 76 -4.45 -17.87 5.54
CA ALA A 76 -3.42 -17.03 4.94
C ALA A 76 -3.67 -15.56 5.17
N VAL A 77 -2.57 -14.81 5.20
CA VAL A 77 -2.57 -13.35 5.17
C VAL A 77 -1.72 -12.93 3.97
N LYS A 78 -2.31 -12.11 3.11
CA LYS A 78 -1.63 -11.59 1.92
C LYS A 78 -1.53 -10.08 2.06
N LEU A 79 -0.38 -9.53 1.67
CA LEU A 79 -0.09 -8.11 1.79
C LEU A 79 0.12 -7.50 0.41
N PHE A 80 -0.31 -6.24 0.28
CA PHE A 80 -0.25 -5.50 -0.99
C PHE A 80 0.18 -4.08 -0.70
N PHE A 81 1.14 -3.58 -1.47
CA PHE A 81 1.70 -2.24 -1.27
C PHE A 81 1.38 -1.35 -2.46
N ILE A 82 1.00 -0.10 -2.19
CA ILE A 82 1.02 0.96 -3.19
C ILE A 82 1.95 2.06 -2.70
N GLU A 83 2.90 2.44 -3.55
CA GLU A 83 3.68 3.66 -3.39
C GLU A 83 3.16 4.66 -4.41
N ALA A 84 2.78 5.83 -3.95
CA ALA A 84 2.17 6.87 -4.77
C ALA A 84 3.17 7.98 -5.04
N LYS A 85 3.23 8.44 -6.27
CA LYS A 85 4.06 9.59 -6.66
C LYS A 85 3.22 10.58 -7.44
N LYS A 86 3.37 11.84 -7.08
CA LYS A 86 2.67 12.94 -7.75
C LYS A 86 3.22 13.20 -9.14
N THR A 87 4.52 13.00 -9.30
CA THR A 87 5.23 13.30 -10.53
C THR A 87 5.65 12.02 -11.24
N SER A 88 6.43 12.15 -12.31
CA SER A 88 6.94 11.00 -13.05
C SER A 88 7.77 10.09 -12.16
N LEU A 89 7.68 8.80 -12.43
CA LEU A 89 8.42 7.79 -11.69
C LEU A 89 9.90 7.83 -12.06
N THR A 90 10.74 7.50 -11.09
CA THR A 90 12.19 7.46 -11.27
C THR A 90 12.73 6.09 -10.87
N LEU A 91 13.98 5.81 -11.26
CA LEU A 91 14.65 4.59 -10.83
C LEU A 91 14.79 4.54 -9.29
N ARG A 92 14.92 5.70 -8.65
CA ARG A 92 15.02 5.77 -7.21
C ARG A 92 13.72 5.29 -6.56
N ASP A 93 12.57 5.73 -7.09
CA ASP A 93 11.27 5.32 -6.59
C ASP A 93 11.10 3.81 -6.73
N LEU A 94 11.45 3.26 -7.88
CA LEU A 94 11.37 1.83 -8.14
C LEU A 94 12.29 1.05 -7.22
N GLY A 95 13.52 1.56 -7.02
CA GLY A 95 14.50 0.90 -6.16
C GLY A 95 14.06 0.83 -4.71
N GLN A 96 13.42 1.88 -4.22
CA GLN A 96 12.91 1.91 -2.84
C GLN A 96 11.80 0.87 -2.64
N LEU A 97 10.84 0.86 -3.56
CA LEU A 97 9.75 -0.12 -3.49
C LEU A 97 10.29 -1.55 -3.63
N TRP A 98 11.24 -1.76 -4.54
CA TRP A 98 11.88 -3.06 -4.71
C TRP A 98 12.54 -3.53 -3.42
N ALA A 99 13.25 -2.63 -2.72
CA ALA A 99 13.90 -2.97 -1.46
C ALA A 99 12.88 -3.39 -0.40
N TYR A 100 11.75 -2.69 -0.29
CA TYR A 100 10.69 -3.06 0.62
C TYR A 100 10.11 -4.44 0.27
N CYS A 101 9.92 -4.71 -1.01
CA CYS A 101 9.40 -6.00 -1.47
C CYS A 101 10.37 -7.13 -1.18
N LYS A 102 11.67 -6.90 -1.31
CA LYS A 102 12.67 -7.92 -0.97
C LYS A 102 12.66 -8.23 0.53
N LEU A 103 12.40 -7.23 1.36
CA LEU A 103 12.41 -7.41 2.80
C LEU A 103 11.13 -8.05 3.32
N ILE A 104 9.96 -7.60 2.84
CA ILE A 104 8.66 -8.01 3.38
C ILE A 104 8.01 -9.10 2.51
N ASP A 105 8.31 -9.12 1.24
CA ASP A 105 7.75 -10.06 0.27
C ASP A 105 6.22 -10.00 0.20
N PRO A 106 5.64 -8.82 -0.15
CA PRO A 106 4.20 -8.74 -0.34
C PRO A 106 3.76 -9.58 -1.55
N ASP A 107 2.49 -9.92 -1.60
CA ASP A 107 1.95 -10.68 -2.72
C ASP A 107 1.95 -9.85 -4.00
N GLU A 108 1.65 -8.57 -3.89
CA GLU A 108 1.74 -7.63 -5.01
C GLU A 108 2.16 -6.25 -4.51
N ALA A 109 2.81 -5.49 -5.37
CA ALA A 109 3.19 -4.12 -5.07
C ALA A 109 3.04 -3.27 -6.32
N PHE A 110 2.59 -2.04 -6.14
CA PHE A 110 2.28 -1.12 -7.22
C PHE A 110 2.99 0.21 -6.98
N LEU A 111 3.64 0.71 -8.01
CA LEU A 111 4.21 2.04 -8.00
C LEU A 111 3.34 2.88 -8.95
N MET A 112 2.60 3.83 -8.41
CA MET A 112 1.58 4.56 -9.16
C MET A 112 1.86 6.05 -9.16
N THR A 113 1.46 6.70 -10.25
CA THR A 113 1.60 8.14 -10.40
C THR A 113 0.35 8.74 -11.01
N SER A 114 0.13 10.04 -10.75
CA SER A 114 -0.91 10.80 -11.41
C SER A 114 -0.44 11.37 -12.75
N ALA A 115 0.84 11.28 -13.04
CA ALA A 115 1.42 11.83 -14.26
C ALA A 115 1.09 10.99 -15.51
#